data_f603d5615e1a2b8ac2ffd4f14fdafe09
#
_entry.id   f603d5615e1a2b8ac2ffd4f14fdafe09
#
_cell.length_a   1.000
_cell.length_b   1.000
_cell.length_c   1.000
_cell.angle_alpha   90.00
_cell.angle_beta   90.00
_cell.angle_gamma   90.00
#
_symmetry.space_group_name_H-M   'P 1'
#
loop_
_entity.id
_entity.type
_entity.pdbx_description
1 polymer ?
#
loop_
_entity_poly.entity_id
_entity_poly.type
_entity_poly.pdbx_seq_one_letter_code
_entity_poly.pdbx_strand_id
1 'polypeptide(L)'
;VGARQINARGEVYEQKYGLTTSQRLYGTVRETLDGNGPCYLGTEGITPAQDESLLKAYLNMAPSQTLKWIESGKLPSQQNVEIEGTEPYVVGGHTASGYWVDTNRQTTIRHLYAAGDVAGGCPQKYVTGALVEGEIAAKDMVRQGLTDATGLDEAQEKAILAEKVAEYNPALGERDSFFTVEQLEEAMQKVMDTYAGGIGSHYQYNEKQLDLADEKIDQLMELAAHVGASDYHELLFVYELRERLTVCK
;
A
#
# COMPACT_ATOMS: atom_id res chain seq x y z
N VAL A 1 -10.01 4.40 -22.65
CA VAL A 1 -8.89 5.01 -23.38
C VAL A 1 -8.38 4.09 -24.51
N GLY A 2 -9.05 2.97 -24.80
CA GLY A 2 -8.68 2.03 -25.89
C GLY A 2 -7.72 0.90 -25.49
N ALA A 3 -7.02 1.00 -24.39
CA ALA A 3 -6.15 -0.06 -23.89
C ALA A 3 -6.95 -1.24 -23.33
N ARG A 4 -6.42 -2.46 -23.49
CA ARG A 4 -7.04 -3.71 -23.04
C ARG A 4 -6.02 -4.61 -22.35
N GLN A 5 -6.46 -5.42 -21.40
CA GLN A 5 -5.59 -6.43 -20.77
C GLN A 5 -5.39 -7.60 -21.74
N ILE A 6 -4.14 -7.85 -22.10
CA ILE A 6 -3.74 -8.94 -22.99
C ILE A 6 -2.66 -9.80 -22.34
N ASN A 7 -2.64 -11.08 -22.67
CA ASN A 7 -1.57 -11.99 -22.26
C ASN A 7 -0.37 -11.97 -23.25
N ALA A 8 0.65 -12.78 -23.00
CA ALA A 8 1.83 -12.87 -23.85
C ALA A 8 1.52 -13.31 -25.31
N ARG A 9 0.38 -13.92 -25.55
CA ARG A 9 -0.08 -14.33 -26.89
C ARG A 9 -0.90 -13.24 -27.60
N GLY A 10 -1.11 -12.09 -26.96
CA GLY A 10 -1.96 -11.01 -27.45
C GLY A 10 -3.47 -11.26 -27.29
N GLU A 11 -3.85 -12.28 -26.55
CA GLU A 11 -5.26 -12.61 -26.31
C GLU A 11 -5.82 -11.71 -25.19
N VAL A 12 -7.00 -11.13 -25.46
CA VAL A 12 -7.70 -10.29 -24.48
C VAL A 12 -8.36 -11.15 -23.42
N TYR A 13 -8.05 -10.93 -22.15
CA TYR A 13 -8.60 -11.71 -21.04
C TYR A 13 -9.39 -10.89 -20.01
N GLU A 14 -9.51 -9.60 -20.18
CA GLU A 14 -10.04 -8.67 -19.15
C GLU A 14 -11.44 -8.99 -18.61
N GLN A 15 -12.23 -9.79 -19.31
CA GLN A 15 -13.56 -10.23 -18.86
C GLN A 15 -13.64 -11.74 -18.54
N LYS A 16 -12.55 -12.48 -18.79
CA LYS A 16 -12.50 -13.92 -18.59
C LYS A 16 -12.68 -14.32 -17.11
N TYR A 17 -12.19 -13.50 -16.18
CA TYR A 17 -12.17 -13.81 -14.76
C TYR A 17 -13.18 -13.01 -13.94
N GLY A 18 -13.98 -12.16 -14.55
CA GLY A 18 -15.00 -11.33 -13.95
C GLY A 18 -14.97 -9.87 -14.36
N LEU A 19 -15.92 -9.09 -13.86
CA LEU A 19 -16.12 -7.70 -14.29
C LEU A 19 -15.63 -6.67 -13.28
N THR A 20 -15.44 -7.06 -12.02
CA THR A 20 -14.96 -6.15 -10.99
C THR A 20 -13.46 -5.86 -11.14
N THR A 21 -12.99 -4.74 -10.61
CA THR A 21 -11.57 -4.37 -10.64
C THR A 21 -10.71 -5.44 -9.97
N SER A 22 -11.12 -5.92 -8.79
CA SER A 22 -10.41 -6.98 -8.06
C SER A 22 -10.30 -8.27 -8.89
N GLN A 23 -11.39 -8.68 -9.54
CA GLN A 23 -11.38 -9.87 -10.40
C GLN A 23 -10.47 -9.72 -11.62
N ARG A 24 -10.43 -8.53 -12.23
CA ARG A 24 -9.53 -8.25 -13.36
C ARG A 24 -8.07 -8.26 -12.96
N LEU A 25 -7.73 -7.70 -11.79
CA LEU A 25 -6.37 -7.71 -11.27
C LEU A 25 -5.93 -9.15 -10.94
N TYR A 26 -6.78 -9.92 -10.28
CA TYR A 26 -6.51 -11.33 -10.02
C TYR A 26 -6.49 -12.17 -11.30
N GLY A 27 -7.21 -11.77 -12.33
CA GLY A 27 -7.15 -12.38 -13.65
C GLY A 27 -5.76 -12.37 -14.26
N THR A 28 -4.98 -11.31 -14.02
CA THR A 28 -3.58 -11.22 -14.45
C THR A 28 -2.71 -12.27 -13.73
N VAL A 29 -2.92 -12.47 -12.43
CA VAL A 29 -2.27 -13.55 -11.66
C VAL A 29 -2.62 -14.91 -12.28
N ARG A 30 -3.89 -15.16 -12.56
CA ARG A 30 -4.34 -16.43 -13.16
C ARG A 30 -3.72 -16.69 -14.52
N GLU A 31 -3.69 -15.70 -15.41
CA GLU A 31 -3.03 -15.84 -16.72
C GLU A 31 -1.54 -16.18 -16.56
N THR A 32 -0.85 -15.55 -15.61
CA THR A 32 0.55 -15.83 -15.35
C THR A 32 0.76 -17.24 -14.81
N LEU A 33 -0.03 -17.68 -13.84
CA LEU A 33 0.02 -19.05 -13.29
C LEU A 33 -0.32 -20.14 -14.32
N ASP A 34 -1.23 -19.83 -15.25
CA ASP A 34 -1.61 -20.74 -16.34
C ASP A 34 -0.56 -20.77 -17.48
N GLY A 35 0.57 -20.07 -17.33
CA GLY A 35 1.68 -20.04 -18.31
C GLY A 35 1.41 -19.12 -19.50
N ASN A 36 0.47 -18.17 -19.38
CA ASN A 36 0.13 -17.20 -20.42
C ASN A 36 0.80 -15.82 -20.19
N GLY A 37 1.56 -15.65 -19.11
CA GLY A 37 2.32 -14.44 -18.83
C GLY A 37 3.60 -14.33 -19.68
N PRO A 38 4.26 -13.15 -19.69
CA PRO A 38 3.82 -11.93 -19.00
C PRO A 38 2.55 -11.31 -19.61
N CYS A 39 1.84 -10.52 -18.79
CA CYS A 39 0.62 -9.84 -19.21
C CYS A 39 0.89 -8.35 -19.47
N TYR A 40 0.05 -7.75 -20.31
CA TYR A 40 0.24 -6.38 -20.74
C TYR A 40 -1.07 -5.59 -20.74
N LEU A 41 -0.95 -4.29 -20.52
CA LEU A 41 -1.92 -3.33 -20.98
C LEU A 41 -1.61 -3.10 -22.47
N GLY A 42 -2.43 -3.65 -23.35
CA GLY A 42 -2.28 -3.56 -24.80
C GLY A 42 -2.62 -2.16 -25.25
N THR A 43 -1.60 -1.40 -25.56
CA THR A 43 -1.69 0.01 -26.00
C THR A 43 -1.23 0.21 -27.43
N GLU A 44 -0.56 -0.78 -28.02
CA GLU A 44 -0.14 -0.71 -29.42
C GLU A 44 -1.31 -0.50 -30.36
N GLY A 45 -1.17 0.45 -31.27
CA GLY A 45 -2.18 0.75 -32.27
C GLY A 45 -3.37 1.57 -31.80
N ILE A 46 -3.37 2.12 -30.58
CA ILE A 46 -4.34 3.13 -30.16
C ILE A 46 -4.18 4.40 -30.97
N THR A 47 -5.24 5.21 -31.07
CA THR A 47 -5.21 6.46 -31.83
C THR A 47 -4.41 7.55 -31.13
N PRO A 48 -3.93 8.58 -31.86
CA PRO A 48 -3.22 9.71 -31.23
C PRO A 48 -4.03 10.43 -30.13
N ALA A 49 -5.35 10.52 -30.27
CA ALA A 49 -6.21 11.08 -29.23
C ALA A 49 -6.25 10.20 -27.96
N GLN A 50 -6.19 8.88 -28.14
CA GLN A 50 -6.10 7.92 -27.05
C GLN A 50 -4.72 7.95 -26.41
N ASP A 51 -3.62 8.13 -27.17
CA ASP A 51 -2.27 8.38 -26.64
C ASP A 51 -2.26 9.57 -25.68
N GLU A 52 -2.77 10.72 -26.12
CA GLU A 52 -2.81 11.92 -25.31
C GLU A 52 -3.65 11.72 -24.03
N SER A 53 -4.80 11.07 -24.17
CA SER A 53 -5.68 10.77 -23.04
C SER A 53 -5.02 9.82 -22.03
N LEU A 54 -4.28 8.82 -22.53
CA LEU A 54 -3.60 7.85 -21.68
C LEU A 54 -2.40 8.48 -20.95
N LEU A 55 -1.61 9.29 -21.63
CA LEU A 55 -0.51 10.04 -21.01
C LEU A 55 -1.01 10.95 -19.87
N LYS A 56 -2.12 11.67 -20.10
CA LYS A 56 -2.73 12.50 -19.06
C LYS A 56 -3.24 11.67 -17.87
N ALA A 57 -3.87 10.53 -18.13
CA ALA A 57 -4.36 9.66 -17.07
C ALA A 57 -3.20 9.11 -16.23
N TYR A 58 -2.15 8.62 -16.85
CA TYR A 58 -0.97 8.09 -16.14
C TYR A 58 -0.17 9.16 -15.42
N LEU A 59 -0.12 10.38 -15.93
CA LEU A 59 0.53 11.50 -15.23
C LEU A 59 -0.08 11.72 -13.83
N ASN A 60 -1.38 11.52 -13.70
CA ASN A 60 -2.09 11.68 -12.41
C ASN A 60 -2.08 10.40 -11.56
N MET A 61 -2.15 9.22 -12.17
CA MET A 61 -2.38 7.96 -11.45
C MET A 61 -1.09 7.15 -11.22
N ALA A 62 -0.16 7.20 -12.17
CA ALA A 62 1.11 6.47 -12.12
C ALA A 62 2.19 7.24 -12.89
N PRO A 63 2.66 8.39 -12.37
CA PRO A 63 3.60 9.27 -13.07
C PRO A 63 4.91 8.59 -13.47
N SER A 64 5.34 7.57 -12.73
CA SER A 64 6.52 6.77 -13.07
C SER A 64 6.44 6.11 -14.45
N GLN A 65 5.25 5.67 -14.86
CA GLN A 65 5.05 5.12 -16.21
C GLN A 65 5.14 6.22 -17.29
N THR A 66 4.63 7.41 -17.01
CA THR A 66 4.78 8.57 -17.92
C THR A 66 6.25 8.94 -18.10
N LEU A 67 7.03 8.91 -17.02
CA LEU A 67 8.47 9.15 -17.09
C LEU A 67 9.21 8.11 -17.95
N LYS A 68 8.84 6.83 -17.83
CA LYS A 68 9.38 5.76 -18.68
C LYS A 68 9.11 6.00 -20.17
N TRP A 69 7.92 6.45 -20.53
CA TRP A 69 7.61 6.81 -21.92
C TRP A 69 8.43 8.01 -22.41
N ILE A 70 8.57 9.05 -21.58
CA ILE A 70 9.38 10.22 -21.89
C ILE A 70 10.84 9.80 -22.07
N GLU A 71 11.41 9.03 -21.16
CA GLU A 71 12.78 8.56 -21.19
C GLU A 71 13.08 7.70 -22.42
N SER A 72 12.16 6.79 -22.76
CA SER A 72 12.28 5.93 -23.93
C SER A 72 12.01 6.63 -25.26
N GLY A 73 11.45 7.84 -25.24
CA GLY A 73 10.99 8.56 -26.42
C GLY A 73 9.85 7.90 -27.17
N LYS A 74 9.11 6.98 -26.51
CA LYS A 74 7.98 6.25 -27.10
C LYS A 74 6.65 6.79 -26.59
N LEU A 75 5.65 6.72 -27.46
CA LEU A 75 4.25 6.94 -27.09
C LEU A 75 3.61 5.62 -26.61
N PRO A 76 2.53 5.69 -25.85
CA PRO A 76 1.79 4.47 -25.43
C PRO A 76 1.38 3.56 -26.60
N SER A 77 0.99 4.14 -27.75
CA SER A 77 0.65 3.39 -28.97
C SER A 77 1.81 2.62 -29.62
N GLN A 78 3.02 2.84 -29.17
CA GLN A 78 4.23 2.24 -29.75
C GLN A 78 4.81 1.10 -28.89
N GLN A 79 4.28 0.90 -27.69
CA GLN A 79 4.75 -0.13 -26.79
C GLN A 79 3.69 -0.48 -25.76
N ASN A 80 3.37 -1.77 -25.67
CA ASN A 80 2.53 -2.27 -24.58
C ASN A 80 3.20 -2.08 -23.22
N VAL A 81 2.41 -1.88 -22.18
CA VAL A 81 2.89 -1.74 -20.81
C VAL A 81 2.72 -3.07 -20.10
N GLU A 82 3.81 -3.65 -19.64
CA GLU A 82 3.77 -4.84 -18.80
C GLU A 82 3.05 -4.55 -17.49
N ILE A 83 2.14 -5.44 -17.11
CA ILE A 83 1.35 -5.35 -15.89
C ILE A 83 1.45 -6.63 -15.10
N GLU A 84 1.43 -6.49 -13.79
CA GLU A 84 1.26 -7.59 -12.86
C GLU A 84 -0.11 -7.53 -12.19
N GLY A 85 -0.54 -8.67 -11.71
CA GLY A 85 -1.72 -8.77 -10.88
C GLY A 85 -1.36 -8.76 -9.40
N THR A 86 -2.39 -8.70 -8.58
CA THR A 86 -2.27 -8.89 -7.13
C THR A 86 -3.47 -9.69 -6.64
N GLU A 87 -3.37 -10.21 -5.43
CA GLU A 87 -4.50 -10.85 -4.79
C GLU A 87 -5.67 -9.87 -4.59
N PRO A 88 -6.92 -10.34 -4.75
CA PRO A 88 -8.07 -9.43 -4.77
C PRO A 88 -8.30 -8.70 -3.46
N TYR A 89 -7.87 -9.25 -2.33
CA TYR A 89 -8.12 -8.68 -1.00
C TYR A 89 -7.13 -7.58 -0.57
N VAL A 90 -6.07 -7.32 -1.33
CA VAL A 90 -5.14 -6.21 -1.05
C VAL A 90 -5.30 -5.02 -1.99
N VAL A 91 -6.29 -5.04 -2.85
CA VAL A 91 -6.54 -3.94 -3.80
C VAL A 91 -7.29 -2.79 -3.10
N GLY A 92 -6.67 -2.16 -2.13
CA GLY A 92 -7.10 -0.93 -1.47
C GLY A 92 -8.60 -0.66 -1.43
N GLY A 93 -9.05 0.46 -1.96
CA GLY A 93 -10.45 0.86 -2.03
C GLY A 93 -11.38 -0.09 -2.81
N HIS A 94 -10.85 -1.05 -3.55
CA HIS A 94 -11.64 -1.99 -4.33
C HIS A 94 -12.03 -3.25 -3.56
N THR A 95 -11.32 -3.59 -2.49
CA THR A 95 -11.57 -4.78 -1.67
C THR A 95 -12.12 -4.47 -0.29
N ALA A 96 -12.30 -3.19 0.02
CA ALA A 96 -12.72 -2.74 1.33
C ALA A 96 -11.76 -3.18 2.47
N SER A 97 -10.47 -3.39 2.15
CA SER A 97 -9.44 -3.69 3.14
C SER A 97 -9.13 -2.47 3.99
N GLY A 98 -8.81 -2.67 5.25
CA GLY A 98 -8.45 -1.59 6.18
C GLY A 98 -8.59 -2.02 7.61
N TYR A 99 -8.42 -1.08 8.54
CA TYR A 99 -8.57 -1.35 9.97
C TYR A 99 -9.99 -1.85 10.29
N TRP A 100 -10.05 -2.79 11.21
CA TRP A 100 -11.33 -3.22 11.73
C TRP A 100 -12.04 -2.04 12.44
N VAL A 101 -13.30 -1.83 12.06
CA VAL A 101 -14.19 -0.84 12.68
C VAL A 101 -15.58 -1.43 12.90
N ASP A 102 -16.28 -0.93 13.90
CA ASP A 102 -17.67 -1.24 14.10
C ASP A 102 -18.60 -0.47 13.13
N THR A 103 -19.90 -0.60 13.29
CA THR A 103 -20.89 0.10 12.46
C THR A 103 -20.89 1.62 12.64
N ASN A 104 -20.30 2.13 13.71
CA ASN A 104 -20.11 3.56 13.99
C ASN A 104 -18.73 4.07 13.54
N ARG A 105 -17.91 3.21 12.94
CA ARG A 105 -16.54 3.50 12.52
C ARG A 105 -15.54 3.65 13.67
N GLN A 106 -15.87 3.18 14.87
CA GLN A 106 -14.92 3.10 15.98
C GLN A 106 -14.06 1.85 15.83
N THR A 107 -12.75 1.99 16.06
CA THR A 107 -11.80 0.88 16.07
C THR A 107 -11.92 0.07 17.38
N THR A 108 -11.08 -0.94 17.57
CA THR A 108 -10.96 -1.65 18.85
C THR A 108 -10.39 -0.78 19.97
N ILE A 109 -9.78 0.35 19.63
CA ILE A 109 -9.31 1.34 20.59
C ILE A 109 -10.43 2.33 20.85
N ARG A 110 -10.84 2.45 22.11
CA ARG A 110 -11.91 3.36 22.51
C ARG A 110 -11.59 4.81 22.08
N HIS A 111 -12.56 5.48 21.48
CA HIS A 111 -12.51 6.85 20.99
C HIS A 111 -11.57 7.08 19.78
N LEU A 112 -10.99 6.01 19.21
CA LEU A 112 -10.27 6.07 17.96
C LEU A 112 -11.19 5.59 16.83
N TYR A 113 -11.31 6.41 15.79
CA TYR A 113 -12.17 6.16 14.63
C TYR A 113 -11.34 6.06 13.36
N ALA A 114 -11.79 5.26 12.42
CA ALA A 114 -11.23 5.20 11.07
C ALA A 114 -12.34 5.34 10.04
N ALA A 115 -12.13 6.19 9.04
CA ALA A 115 -13.09 6.44 7.98
C ALA A 115 -12.38 6.59 6.63
N GLY A 116 -13.03 6.23 5.54
CA GLY A 116 -12.44 6.25 4.21
C GLY A 116 -11.52 5.06 3.96
N ASP A 117 -10.44 5.28 3.22
CA ASP A 117 -9.55 4.20 2.77
C ASP A 117 -8.85 3.44 3.89
N VAL A 118 -8.70 4.02 5.07
CA VAL A 118 -8.12 3.33 6.23
C VAL A 118 -9.10 2.40 6.94
N ALA A 119 -10.41 2.56 6.71
CA ALA A 119 -11.45 1.74 7.33
C ALA A 119 -11.73 0.48 6.52
N GLY A 120 -11.74 -0.68 7.16
CA GLY A 120 -12.20 -1.93 6.55
C GLY A 120 -13.72 -1.94 6.34
N GLY A 121 -14.18 -2.70 5.36
CA GLY A 121 -15.61 -2.93 5.13
C GLY A 121 -16.37 -1.81 4.42
N CYS A 122 -15.73 -0.73 4.01
CA CYS A 122 -16.39 0.29 3.19
C CYS A 122 -16.48 -0.17 1.73
N PRO A 123 -17.67 -0.42 1.21
CA PRO A 123 -17.82 -0.97 -0.14
C PRO A 123 -17.50 0.03 -1.25
N GLN A 124 -17.38 1.33 -0.93
CA GLN A 124 -17.12 2.38 -1.89
C GLN A 124 -16.30 3.49 -1.25
N LYS A 125 -15.01 3.24 -1.18
CA LYS A 125 -14.07 4.09 -0.45
C LYS A 125 -13.94 5.49 -1.04
N TYR A 126 -13.59 5.73 -2.15
CA TYR A 126 -13.46 7.04 -2.80
C TYR A 126 -14.13 8.21 -2.02
N VAL A 127 -14.22 9.38 -2.62
CA VAL A 127 -14.76 10.59 -1.96
C VAL A 127 -16.14 10.36 -1.34
N THR A 128 -17.05 9.70 -2.05
CA THR A 128 -18.40 9.47 -1.56
C THR A 128 -18.44 8.60 -0.31
N GLY A 129 -17.73 7.47 -0.33
CA GLY A 129 -17.66 6.58 0.83
C GLY A 129 -16.95 7.22 2.01
N ALA A 130 -15.84 7.92 1.76
CA ALA A 130 -15.10 8.62 2.79
C ALA A 130 -15.92 9.69 3.51
N LEU A 131 -16.73 10.46 2.77
CA LEU A 131 -17.62 11.47 3.34
C LEU A 131 -18.74 10.83 4.19
N VAL A 132 -19.36 9.76 3.70
CA VAL A 132 -20.42 9.04 4.43
C VAL A 132 -19.86 8.42 5.71
N GLU A 133 -18.71 7.79 5.64
CA GLU A 133 -18.08 7.19 6.83
C GLU A 133 -17.62 8.24 7.84
N GLY A 134 -17.07 9.36 7.36
CA GLY A 134 -16.74 10.49 8.21
C GLY A 134 -17.96 11.07 8.92
N GLU A 135 -19.10 11.17 8.24
CA GLU A 135 -20.35 11.60 8.84
C GLU A 135 -20.85 10.60 9.92
N ILE A 136 -20.74 9.29 9.66
CA ILE A 136 -21.11 8.27 10.65
C ILE A 136 -20.24 8.39 11.89
N ALA A 137 -18.92 8.47 11.72
CA ALA A 137 -17.96 8.64 12.80
C ALA A 137 -18.24 9.89 13.62
N ALA A 138 -18.41 11.03 12.97
CA ALA A 138 -18.69 12.31 13.63
C ALA A 138 -20.01 12.28 14.44
N LYS A 139 -21.07 11.68 13.91
CA LYS A 139 -22.35 11.51 14.63
C LYS A 139 -22.19 10.66 15.88
N ASP A 140 -21.37 9.63 15.83
CA ASP A 140 -21.12 8.80 17.00
C ASP A 140 -20.27 9.52 18.03
N MET A 141 -19.22 10.23 17.62
CA MET A 141 -18.40 11.07 18.50
C MET A 141 -19.26 12.07 19.27
N VAL A 142 -20.18 12.77 18.59
CA VAL A 142 -21.12 13.71 19.23
C VAL A 142 -22.03 12.98 20.21
N ARG A 143 -22.57 11.82 19.82
CA ARG A 143 -23.44 11.02 20.67
C ARG A 143 -22.74 10.53 21.94
N GLN A 144 -21.47 10.23 21.86
CA GLN A 144 -20.63 9.82 22.99
C GLN A 144 -20.12 11.00 23.83
N GLY A 145 -20.46 12.24 23.47
CA GLY A 145 -20.03 13.44 24.21
C GLY A 145 -18.55 13.79 24.03
N LEU A 146 -17.90 13.29 22.97
CA LEU A 146 -16.48 13.53 22.72
C LEU A 146 -16.16 14.98 22.31
N THR A 147 -17.18 15.79 22.05
CA THR A 147 -17.05 17.21 21.73
C THR A 147 -16.57 18.05 22.91
N ASP A 148 -16.76 17.55 24.14
CA ASP A 148 -16.39 18.23 25.37
C ASP A 148 -15.08 17.67 25.97
N ALA A 149 -14.34 16.89 25.19
CA ALA A 149 -13.06 16.37 25.64
C ALA A 149 -12.11 17.53 25.95
N THR A 150 -11.67 17.61 27.20
CA THR A 150 -10.55 18.49 27.57
C THR A 150 -9.28 17.95 26.94
N GLY A 151 -8.61 18.76 26.13
CA GLY A 151 -7.29 18.42 25.60
C GLY A 151 -6.29 18.16 26.74
N LEU A 152 -5.15 17.64 26.38
CA LEU A 152 -4.02 17.56 27.29
C LEU A 152 -3.63 18.98 27.71
N ASP A 153 -3.18 19.16 28.95
CA ASP A 153 -2.56 20.43 29.32
C ASP A 153 -1.16 20.55 28.67
N GLU A 154 -0.65 21.78 28.60
CA GLU A 154 0.62 22.06 27.92
C GLU A 154 1.79 21.24 28.50
N ALA A 155 1.77 20.95 29.81
CA ALA A 155 2.80 20.15 30.45
C ALA A 155 2.74 18.68 30.04
N GLN A 156 1.53 18.13 29.91
CA GLN A 156 1.31 16.77 29.42
C GLN A 156 1.70 16.63 27.93
N GLU A 157 1.35 17.61 27.11
CA GLU A 157 1.76 17.63 25.69
C GLU A 157 3.28 17.67 25.55
N LYS A 158 3.96 18.55 26.32
CA LYS A 158 5.42 18.62 26.31
C LYS A 158 6.08 17.35 26.83
N ALA A 159 5.51 16.70 27.82
CA ALA A 159 6.03 15.44 28.34
C ALA A 159 5.95 14.32 27.32
N ILE A 160 4.81 14.16 26.66
CA ILE A 160 4.61 13.16 25.59
C ILE A 160 5.57 13.44 24.42
N LEU A 161 5.67 14.70 23.99
CA LEU A 161 6.58 15.07 22.91
C LEU A 161 8.05 14.80 23.29
N ALA A 162 8.45 15.14 24.52
CA ALA A 162 9.81 14.87 24.99
C ALA A 162 10.11 13.37 25.06
N GLU A 163 9.14 12.54 25.47
CA GLU A 163 9.26 11.08 25.45
C GLU A 163 9.49 10.56 24.03
N LYS A 164 8.69 11.01 23.08
CA LYS A 164 8.82 10.59 21.67
C LYS A 164 10.13 11.08 21.04
N VAL A 165 10.52 12.30 21.31
CA VAL A 165 11.81 12.82 20.86
C VAL A 165 12.98 12.01 21.47
N ALA A 166 12.89 11.61 22.73
CA ALA A 166 13.90 10.78 23.37
C ALA A 166 13.93 9.34 22.82
N GLU A 167 12.80 8.81 22.36
CA GLU A 167 12.72 7.48 21.73
C GLU A 167 13.45 7.45 20.38
N TYR A 168 13.34 8.51 19.59
CA TYR A 168 13.77 8.52 18.20
C TYR A 168 15.09 9.26 17.94
N ASN A 169 15.35 10.35 18.64
CA ASN A 169 16.58 11.13 18.46
C ASN A 169 17.90 10.38 18.69
N PRO A 170 17.99 9.33 19.53
CA PRO A 170 19.23 8.58 19.65
C PRO A 170 19.77 8.02 18.32
N ALA A 171 18.89 7.77 17.34
CA ALA A 171 19.30 7.34 16.02
C ALA A 171 19.96 8.46 15.19
N LEU A 172 19.73 9.74 15.54
CA LEU A 172 20.27 10.88 14.81
C LEU A 172 21.77 11.06 15.10
N GLY A 173 22.57 11.09 14.05
CA GLY A 173 24.02 11.24 14.14
C GLY A 173 24.79 9.93 14.31
N GLU A 174 24.14 8.81 14.51
CA GLU A 174 24.78 7.49 14.46
C GLU A 174 25.06 7.10 13.01
N ARG A 175 26.33 7.06 12.64
CA ARG A 175 26.78 6.73 11.28
C ARG A 175 27.30 5.30 11.14
N ASP A 176 27.50 4.61 12.23
CA ASP A 176 28.14 3.29 12.29
C ASP A 176 27.10 2.16 12.42
N SER A 177 25.88 2.39 11.96
CA SER A 177 24.88 1.32 11.88
C SER A 177 25.32 0.27 10.88
N PHE A 178 25.21 -0.99 11.28
CA PHE A 178 25.65 -2.14 10.48
C PHE A 178 24.84 -2.31 9.20
N PHE A 179 23.59 -1.86 9.21
CA PHE A 179 22.65 -1.88 8.08
C PHE A 179 22.10 -0.50 7.80
N THR A 180 21.80 -0.25 6.52
CA THR A 180 21.03 0.93 6.12
C THR A 180 19.52 0.66 6.18
N VAL A 181 18.72 1.71 6.16
CA VAL A 181 17.25 1.62 6.10
C VAL A 181 16.82 0.81 4.87
N GLU A 182 17.40 1.11 3.70
CA GLU A 182 17.07 0.45 2.44
C GLU A 182 17.36 -1.04 2.46
N GLN A 183 18.46 -1.45 3.09
CA GLN A 183 18.81 -2.87 3.22
C GLN A 183 17.80 -3.64 4.07
N LEU A 184 17.35 -3.05 5.18
CA LEU A 184 16.35 -3.68 6.04
C LEU A 184 14.95 -3.63 5.42
N GLU A 185 14.60 -2.56 4.70
CA GLU A 185 13.35 -2.48 3.96
C GLU A 185 13.30 -3.55 2.85
N GLU A 186 14.37 -3.70 2.07
CA GLU A 186 14.45 -4.77 1.07
C GLU A 186 14.34 -6.16 1.70
N ALA A 187 14.98 -6.37 2.85
CA ALA A 187 14.87 -7.62 3.59
C ALA A 187 13.44 -7.88 4.08
N MET A 188 12.75 -6.87 4.61
CA MET A 188 11.34 -6.93 4.99
C MET A 188 10.46 -7.31 3.78
N GLN A 189 10.61 -6.63 2.66
CA GLN A 189 9.87 -6.93 1.43
C GLN A 189 10.09 -8.38 0.99
N LYS A 190 11.32 -8.88 1.03
CA LYS A 190 11.62 -10.28 0.69
C LYS A 190 10.98 -11.29 1.65
N VAL A 191 10.92 -10.97 2.94
CA VAL A 191 10.23 -11.81 3.93
C VAL A 191 8.74 -11.89 3.60
N MET A 192 8.10 -10.75 3.39
CA MET A 192 6.68 -10.68 3.07
C MET A 192 6.37 -11.36 1.74
N ASP A 193 7.17 -11.14 0.71
CA ASP A 193 7.01 -11.77 -0.60
C ASP A 193 7.12 -13.30 -0.52
N THR A 194 8.10 -13.80 0.23
CA THR A 194 8.40 -15.23 0.25
C THR A 194 7.49 -16.03 1.18
N TYR A 195 7.11 -15.48 2.33
CA TYR A 195 6.45 -16.21 3.40
C TYR A 195 5.02 -15.76 3.68
N ALA A 196 4.66 -14.52 3.33
CA ALA A 196 3.35 -13.95 3.63
C ALA A 196 2.44 -13.75 2.41
N GLY A 197 2.64 -14.53 1.35
CA GLY A 197 1.74 -14.55 0.21
C GLY A 197 2.01 -13.47 -0.84
N GLY A 198 3.27 -13.13 -1.07
CA GLY A 198 3.66 -12.23 -2.16
C GLY A 198 3.75 -12.90 -3.53
N ILE A 199 4.25 -12.16 -4.51
CA ILE A 199 4.39 -12.61 -5.91
C ILE A 199 5.27 -13.86 -5.99
N GLY A 200 6.39 -13.88 -5.27
CA GLY A 200 7.35 -15.01 -5.26
C GLY A 200 6.77 -16.31 -4.74
N SER A 201 5.75 -16.25 -3.91
CA SER A 201 5.00 -17.41 -3.41
C SER A 201 3.68 -17.68 -4.17
N HIS A 202 3.48 -17.01 -5.30
CA HIS A 202 2.23 -17.07 -6.10
C HIS A 202 0.98 -16.72 -5.29
N TYR A 203 1.10 -15.77 -4.34
CA TYR A 203 0.05 -15.33 -3.42
C TYR A 203 -0.50 -16.45 -2.51
N GLN A 204 0.31 -17.48 -2.29
CA GLN A 204 -0.04 -18.59 -1.41
C GLN A 204 0.80 -18.53 -0.15
N TYR A 205 0.18 -18.86 0.95
CA TYR A 205 0.81 -18.97 2.25
C TYR A 205 0.13 -20.05 3.10
N ASN A 206 0.77 -20.44 4.16
CA ASN A 206 0.23 -21.34 5.18
C ASN A 206 0.75 -20.91 6.54
N GLU A 207 0.17 -21.48 7.60
CA GLU A 207 0.50 -21.14 8.98
C GLU A 207 2.01 -21.22 9.27
N LYS A 208 2.68 -22.27 8.81
CA LYS A 208 4.13 -22.41 9.04
C LYS A 208 4.98 -21.38 8.31
N GLN A 209 4.55 -20.94 7.15
CA GLN A 209 5.20 -19.82 6.43
C GLN A 209 4.99 -18.51 7.18
N LEU A 210 3.79 -18.28 7.69
CA LEU A 210 3.49 -17.08 8.48
C LEU A 210 4.29 -17.07 9.80
N ASP A 211 4.43 -18.21 10.48
CA ASP A 211 5.29 -18.34 11.67
C ASP A 211 6.74 -17.96 11.35
N LEU A 212 7.26 -18.39 10.18
CA LEU A 212 8.60 -18.02 9.72
C LEU A 212 8.71 -16.54 9.35
N ALA A 213 7.67 -15.97 8.75
CA ALA A 213 7.63 -14.52 8.46
C ALA A 213 7.68 -13.73 9.77
N ASP A 214 6.87 -14.11 10.73
CA ASP A 214 6.77 -13.49 12.05
C ASP A 214 8.14 -13.48 12.78
N GLU A 215 8.82 -14.64 12.85
CA GLU A 215 10.16 -14.76 13.42
C GLU A 215 11.18 -13.87 12.71
N LYS A 216 11.13 -13.80 11.38
CA LYS A 216 12.07 -12.99 10.60
C LYS A 216 11.78 -11.48 10.74
N ILE A 217 10.53 -11.10 10.85
CA ILE A 217 10.15 -9.71 11.12
C ILE A 217 10.65 -9.28 12.50
N ASP A 218 10.54 -10.14 13.54
CA ASP A 218 11.12 -9.85 14.86
C ASP A 218 12.63 -9.59 14.77
N GLN A 219 13.36 -10.40 14.03
CA GLN A 219 14.81 -10.20 13.83
C GLN A 219 15.10 -8.88 13.13
N LEU A 220 14.29 -8.50 12.13
CA LEU A 220 14.43 -7.21 11.45
C LEU A 220 14.08 -6.03 12.36
N MET A 221 13.10 -6.18 13.25
CA MET A 221 12.75 -5.16 14.24
C MET A 221 13.92 -4.93 15.23
N GLU A 222 14.57 -6.00 15.67
CA GLU A 222 15.77 -5.88 16.51
C GLU A 222 16.90 -5.15 15.79
N LEU A 223 17.15 -5.47 14.52
CA LEU A 223 18.17 -4.78 13.71
C LEU A 223 17.80 -3.32 13.45
N ALA A 224 16.53 -3.03 13.17
CA ALA A 224 16.03 -1.68 12.93
C ALA A 224 16.14 -0.76 14.17
N ALA A 225 16.19 -1.33 15.37
CA ALA A 225 16.43 -0.56 16.59
C ALA A 225 17.84 0.07 16.62
N HIS A 226 18.79 -0.48 15.86
CA HIS A 226 20.18 -0.04 15.79
C HIS A 226 20.52 0.74 14.51
N VAL A 227 19.53 1.05 13.67
CA VAL A 227 19.75 1.86 12.47
C VAL A 227 19.84 3.32 12.85
N GLY A 228 20.93 3.95 12.43
CA GLY A 228 21.18 5.38 12.62
C GLY A 228 20.75 6.21 11.40
N ALA A 229 20.74 7.52 11.58
CA ALA A 229 20.46 8.52 10.56
C ALA A 229 21.48 9.66 10.61
N SER A 230 21.95 10.11 9.48
CA SER A 230 22.92 11.22 9.40
C SER A 230 22.25 12.59 9.57
N ASP A 231 20.98 12.68 9.24
CA ASP A 231 20.17 13.89 9.33
C ASP A 231 18.68 13.60 9.60
N TYR A 232 17.87 14.64 9.69
CA TYR A 232 16.44 14.50 9.95
C TYR A 232 15.65 13.88 8.78
N HIS A 233 16.15 13.95 7.55
CA HIS A 233 15.51 13.33 6.41
C HIS A 233 15.68 11.82 6.47
N GLU A 234 16.88 11.34 6.71
CA GLU A 234 17.14 9.91 6.93
C GLU A 234 16.43 9.38 8.18
N LEU A 235 16.34 10.19 9.24
CA LEU A 235 15.62 9.82 10.46
C LEU A 235 14.15 9.52 10.18
N LEU A 236 13.50 10.23 9.24
CA LEU A 236 12.14 9.94 8.83
C LEU A 236 12.02 8.51 8.27
N PHE A 237 12.97 8.08 7.45
CA PHE A 237 12.96 6.72 6.90
C PHE A 237 13.21 5.63 7.95
N VAL A 238 14.01 5.94 8.99
CA VAL A 238 14.15 5.03 10.15
C VAL A 238 12.81 4.82 10.85
N TYR A 239 12.00 5.89 10.99
CA TYR A 239 10.66 5.79 11.57
C TYR A 239 9.73 4.97 10.69
N GLU A 240 9.66 5.29 9.41
CA GLU A 240 8.83 4.56 8.46
C GLU A 240 9.17 3.06 8.44
N LEU A 241 10.44 2.70 8.47
CA LEU A 241 10.87 1.31 8.54
C LEU A 241 10.34 0.61 9.79
N ARG A 242 10.47 1.23 10.97
CA ARG A 242 10.00 0.66 12.24
C ARG A 242 8.47 0.50 12.26
N GLU A 243 7.75 1.48 11.75
CA GLU A 243 6.29 1.40 11.63
C GLU A 243 5.86 0.31 10.64
N ARG A 244 6.51 0.22 9.47
CA ARG A 244 6.24 -0.83 8.48
C ARG A 244 6.49 -2.22 9.03
N LEU A 245 7.61 -2.43 9.74
CA LEU A 245 7.89 -3.70 10.41
C LEU A 245 6.82 -4.05 11.45
N THR A 246 6.35 -3.06 12.22
CA THR A 246 5.25 -3.24 13.18
C THR A 246 3.93 -3.66 12.50
N VAL A 247 3.66 -3.11 11.31
CA VAL A 247 2.45 -3.49 10.53
C VAL A 247 2.59 -4.87 9.90
N CYS A 248 3.80 -5.28 9.52
CA CYS A 248 4.07 -6.62 8.97
C CYS A 248 3.94 -7.73 10.01
N LYS A 249 4.16 -7.41 11.30
CA LYS A 249 4.00 -8.30 12.44
C LYS A 249 2.52 -8.62 12.74
#